data_8c426e864b4bf50c2c567f2a8aa0235d
#
_entry.id   8c426e864b4bf50c2c567f2a8aa0235d
#
_cell.length_a   1.000
_cell.length_b   1.000
_cell.length_c   1.000
_cell.angle_alpha   90.00
_cell.angle_beta   90.00
_cell.angle_gamma   90.00
#
_symmetry.space_group_name_H-M   'P 1'
#
loop_
_entity.id
_entity.type
_entity.pdbx_description
1 polymer ?
#
loop_
_entity_poly.entity_id
_entity_poly.type
_entity_poly.pdbx_seq_one_letter_code
_entity_poly.pdbx_strand_id
1 'polypeptide(L)'
;MSEVNFRAHQAANKRKTFLLLASFGALMWLVVYAALTYMGSSTAGIVPIAVGLSLISVWGSYYASDKLVLTMTGARQIQESDNPRLFALIQEVCVASGLPMPKVAIVEDGAPNAFATGRNPEHALIAFTTGILDSMDRDE
;
A
#
# COMPACT_ATOMS: atom_id res chain seq x y z
N MET A 1 -17.76 -1.46 -28.61
CA MET A 1 -16.63 -1.15 -27.72
C MET A 1 -17.18 -1.10 -26.31
N SER A 2 -16.87 -2.10 -25.49
CA SER A 2 -17.38 -2.21 -24.13
C SER A 2 -16.73 -1.12 -23.28
N GLU A 3 -17.52 -0.18 -22.77
CA GLU A 3 -17.05 0.72 -21.72
C GLU A 3 -16.52 -0.12 -20.57
N VAL A 4 -15.21 0.01 -20.34
CA VAL A 4 -14.57 -0.64 -19.20
C VAL A 4 -15.18 -0.02 -17.94
N ASN A 5 -16.03 -0.77 -17.27
CA ASN A 5 -16.74 -0.29 -16.10
C ASN A 5 -15.80 -0.26 -14.88
N PHE A 6 -14.94 0.76 -14.81
CA PHE A 6 -13.95 0.93 -13.74
C PHE A 6 -14.55 0.83 -12.34
N ARG A 7 -15.78 1.30 -12.15
CA ARG A 7 -16.46 1.23 -10.85
C ARG A 7 -16.81 -0.21 -10.46
N ALA A 8 -17.18 -1.05 -11.43
CA ALA A 8 -17.45 -2.47 -11.17
C ALA A 8 -16.15 -3.20 -10.82
N HIS A 9 -15.05 -2.91 -11.50
CA HIS A 9 -13.73 -3.47 -11.17
C HIS A 9 -13.23 -3.01 -9.80
N GLN A 10 -13.43 -1.76 -9.44
CA GLN A 10 -13.09 -1.26 -8.10
C GLN A 10 -13.89 -1.96 -7.00
N ALA A 11 -15.21 -2.12 -7.18
CA ALA A 11 -16.06 -2.82 -6.23
C ALA A 11 -15.67 -4.30 -6.10
N ALA A 12 -15.39 -4.97 -7.22
CA ALA A 12 -14.90 -6.34 -7.23
C ALA A 12 -13.55 -6.49 -6.51
N ASN A 13 -12.63 -5.57 -6.73
CA ASN A 13 -11.32 -5.58 -6.08
C ASN A 13 -11.44 -5.33 -4.56
N LYS A 14 -12.25 -4.37 -4.13
CA LYS A 14 -12.52 -4.15 -2.71
C LYS A 14 -13.08 -5.40 -2.03
N ARG A 15 -14.03 -6.09 -2.67
CA ARG A 15 -14.60 -7.35 -2.15
C ARG A 15 -13.55 -8.46 -2.08
N LYS A 16 -12.71 -8.62 -3.11
CA LYS A 16 -11.61 -9.60 -3.12
C LYS A 16 -10.60 -9.30 -2.02
N THR A 17 -10.21 -8.04 -1.86
CA THR A 17 -9.29 -7.61 -0.79
C THR A 17 -9.87 -7.91 0.59
N PHE A 18 -11.15 -7.60 0.82
CA PHE A 18 -11.81 -7.93 2.09
C PHE A 18 -11.82 -9.44 2.36
N LEU A 19 -12.14 -10.26 1.35
CA LEU A 19 -12.13 -11.72 1.48
C LEU A 19 -10.72 -12.26 1.78
N LEU A 20 -9.69 -11.72 1.12
CA LEU A 20 -8.30 -12.09 1.37
C LEU A 20 -7.88 -11.72 2.80
N LEU A 21 -8.20 -10.52 3.27
CA LEU A 21 -7.89 -10.09 4.63
C LEU A 21 -8.63 -10.93 5.67
N ALA A 22 -9.91 -11.24 5.44
CA ALA A 22 -10.70 -12.08 6.33
C ALA A 22 -10.16 -13.52 6.37
N SER A 23 -9.80 -14.10 5.22
CA SER A 23 -9.22 -15.45 5.16
C SER A 23 -7.84 -15.51 5.83
N PHE A 24 -7.01 -14.49 5.64
CA PHE A 24 -5.72 -14.39 6.31
C PHE A 24 -5.87 -14.24 7.82
N GLY A 25 -6.78 -13.39 8.27
CA GLY A 25 -7.11 -13.24 9.70
C GLY A 25 -7.59 -14.56 10.33
N ALA A 26 -8.47 -15.29 9.64
CA ALA A 26 -8.95 -16.61 10.09
C ALA A 26 -7.82 -17.63 10.15
N LEU A 27 -6.93 -17.64 9.16
CA LEU A 27 -5.76 -18.52 9.15
C LEU A 27 -4.83 -18.21 10.34
N MET A 28 -4.51 -16.95 10.56
CA MET A 28 -3.66 -16.51 11.66
C MET A 28 -4.27 -16.85 13.01
N TRP A 29 -5.58 -16.65 13.16
CA TRP A 29 -6.30 -17.07 14.37
C TRP A 29 -6.17 -18.59 14.62
N LEU A 30 -6.34 -19.40 13.58
CA LEU A 30 -6.25 -20.86 13.65
C LEU A 30 -4.84 -21.32 14.03
N VAL A 31 -3.81 -20.69 13.47
CA VAL A 31 -2.41 -20.99 13.81
C VAL A 31 -2.11 -20.66 15.27
N VAL A 32 -2.52 -19.48 15.75
CA VAL A 32 -2.32 -19.07 17.14
C VAL A 32 -3.11 -19.98 18.09
N TYR A 33 -4.35 -20.29 17.74
CA TYR A 33 -5.19 -21.22 18.52
C TYR A 33 -4.52 -22.60 18.66
N ALA A 34 -4.07 -23.17 17.53
CA ALA A 34 -3.39 -24.46 17.52
C ALA A 34 -2.08 -24.45 18.34
N ALA A 35 -1.27 -23.40 18.22
CA ALA A 35 -0.04 -23.24 18.97
C ALA A 35 -0.30 -23.16 20.48
N LEU A 36 -1.25 -22.37 20.93
CA LEU A 36 -1.56 -22.19 22.34
C LEU A 36 -2.21 -23.44 22.95
N THR A 37 -3.05 -24.17 22.20
CA THR A 37 -3.60 -25.46 22.67
C THR A 37 -2.50 -26.52 22.81
N TYR A 38 -1.57 -26.55 21.86
CA TYR A 38 -0.41 -27.45 21.95
C TYR A 38 0.46 -27.15 23.19
N MET A 39 0.60 -25.90 23.59
CA MET A 39 1.32 -25.45 24.78
C MET A 39 0.56 -25.73 26.09
N GLY A 40 -0.62 -26.35 26.04
CA GLY A 40 -1.39 -26.75 27.23
C GLY A 40 -2.12 -25.58 27.90
N SER A 41 -2.29 -24.45 27.24
CA SER A 41 -3.02 -23.31 27.79
C SER A 41 -4.53 -23.56 27.82
N SER A 42 -5.23 -23.03 28.84
CA SER A 42 -6.68 -23.20 28.95
C SER A 42 -7.41 -22.43 27.82
N THR A 43 -8.41 -23.05 27.21
CA THR A 43 -9.17 -22.50 26.08
C THR A 43 -9.79 -21.13 26.38
N ALA A 44 -10.19 -20.89 27.63
CA ALA A 44 -10.79 -19.62 28.06
C ALA A 44 -9.82 -18.42 27.94
N GLY A 45 -8.51 -18.64 28.15
CA GLY A 45 -7.50 -17.59 28.00
C GLY A 45 -6.98 -17.43 26.56
N ILE A 46 -7.04 -18.51 25.77
CA ILE A 46 -6.48 -18.55 24.42
C ILE A 46 -7.28 -17.67 23.45
N VAL A 47 -8.59 -17.76 23.45
CA VAL A 47 -9.46 -17.08 22.48
C VAL A 47 -9.29 -15.56 22.48
N PRO A 48 -9.36 -14.85 23.62
CA PRO A 48 -9.19 -13.39 23.61
C PRO A 48 -7.77 -12.96 23.19
N ILE A 49 -6.74 -13.73 23.57
CA ILE A 49 -5.35 -13.44 23.17
C ILE A 49 -5.17 -13.62 21.67
N ALA A 50 -5.67 -14.73 21.10
CA ALA A 50 -5.58 -15.00 19.68
C ALA A 50 -6.33 -13.95 18.85
N VAL A 51 -7.51 -13.55 19.28
CA VAL A 51 -8.29 -12.46 18.62
C VAL A 51 -7.52 -11.14 18.72
N GLY A 52 -7.02 -10.78 19.89
CA GLY A 52 -6.27 -9.54 20.11
C GLY A 52 -5.02 -9.46 19.21
N LEU A 53 -4.21 -10.51 19.18
CA LEU A 53 -3.00 -10.58 18.33
C LEU A 53 -3.35 -10.52 16.84
N SER A 54 -4.41 -11.20 16.41
CA SER A 54 -4.86 -11.19 15.02
C SER A 54 -5.31 -9.78 14.60
N LEU A 55 -6.08 -9.09 15.44
CA LEU A 55 -6.50 -7.72 15.17
C LEU A 55 -5.30 -6.77 15.11
N ILE A 56 -4.38 -6.85 16.04
CA ILE A 56 -3.16 -6.02 16.07
C ILE A 56 -2.33 -6.27 14.81
N SER A 57 -2.19 -7.52 14.36
CA SER A 57 -1.44 -7.89 13.15
C SER A 57 -2.07 -7.31 11.89
N VAL A 58 -3.39 -7.41 11.74
CA VAL A 58 -4.11 -6.85 10.60
C VAL A 58 -4.01 -5.32 10.58
N TRP A 59 -4.25 -4.67 11.71
CA TRP A 59 -4.14 -3.23 11.84
C TRP A 59 -2.70 -2.75 11.62
N GLY A 60 -1.73 -3.38 12.26
CA GLY A 60 -0.32 -3.05 12.12
C GLY A 60 0.16 -3.14 10.67
N SER A 61 -0.18 -4.22 9.98
CA SER A 61 0.18 -4.41 8.57
C SER A 61 -0.50 -3.38 7.65
N TYR A 62 -1.74 -3.02 7.91
CA TYR A 62 -2.46 -2.00 7.14
C TYR A 62 -1.83 -0.61 7.27
N TYR A 63 -1.40 -0.20 8.46
CA TYR A 63 -0.78 1.11 8.69
C TYR A 63 0.71 1.16 8.39
N ALA A 64 1.40 0.02 8.43
CA ALA A 64 2.83 -0.06 8.17
C ALA A 64 3.18 -0.25 6.68
N SER A 65 2.19 -0.52 5.82
CA SER A 65 2.40 -0.85 4.40
C SER A 65 3.22 0.21 3.66
N ASP A 66 2.93 1.49 3.86
CA ASP A 66 3.62 2.58 3.17
C ASP A 66 5.11 2.64 3.55
N LYS A 67 5.41 2.53 4.87
CA LYS A 67 6.79 2.52 5.36
C LYS A 67 7.55 1.28 4.92
N LEU A 68 6.87 0.14 4.87
CA LEU A 68 7.47 -1.11 4.44
C LEU A 68 7.90 -1.04 2.98
N VAL A 69 7.05 -0.52 2.10
CA VAL A 69 7.38 -0.34 0.68
C VAL A 69 8.58 0.59 0.51
N LEU A 70 8.60 1.75 1.18
CA LEU A 70 9.74 2.67 1.14
C LEU A 70 11.04 2.00 1.59
N THR A 71 10.99 1.21 2.67
CA THR A 71 12.18 0.52 3.19
C THR A 71 12.65 -0.58 2.26
N MET A 72 11.73 -1.37 1.69
CA MET A 72 12.07 -2.49 0.80
C MET A 72 12.60 -2.04 -0.55
N THR A 73 12.12 -0.90 -1.05
CA THR A 73 12.55 -0.34 -2.34
C THR A 73 13.73 0.62 -2.22
N GLY A 74 14.15 0.98 -1.01
CA GLY A 74 15.14 2.03 -0.78
C GLY A 74 14.65 3.42 -1.22
N ALA A 75 13.35 3.60 -1.38
CA ALA A 75 12.77 4.85 -1.84
C ALA A 75 12.91 5.94 -0.77
N ARG A 76 13.43 7.09 -1.18
CA ARG A 76 13.57 8.29 -0.36
C ARG A 76 12.43 9.26 -0.69
N GLN A 77 11.57 9.55 0.29
CA GLN A 77 10.55 10.58 0.12
C GLN A 77 11.22 11.94 -0.05
N ILE A 78 10.74 12.70 -1.03
CA ILE A 78 11.23 14.04 -1.37
C ILE A 78 10.15 15.10 -1.11
N GLN A 79 10.59 16.34 -0.98
CA GLN A 79 9.75 17.53 -0.87
C GLN A 79 9.76 18.32 -2.18
N GLU A 80 8.82 19.25 -2.32
CA GLU A 80 8.72 20.11 -3.50
C GLU A 80 10.00 20.90 -3.78
N SER A 81 10.72 21.31 -2.71
CA SER A 81 12.02 21.99 -2.80
C SER A 81 13.11 21.14 -3.46
N ASP A 82 13.03 19.81 -3.40
CA ASP A 82 14.03 18.90 -3.95
C ASP A 82 13.89 18.76 -5.47
N ASN A 83 12.67 18.75 -5.98
CA ASN A 83 12.37 18.68 -7.43
C ASN A 83 11.06 19.41 -7.76
N PRO A 84 11.09 20.77 -7.86
CA PRO A 84 9.88 21.55 -8.15
C PRO A 84 9.19 21.21 -9.46
N ARG A 85 9.97 20.83 -10.49
CA ARG A 85 9.44 20.45 -11.81
C ARG A 85 8.59 19.18 -11.73
N LEU A 86 9.06 18.15 -11.06
CA LEU A 86 8.32 16.91 -10.88
C LEU A 86 7.03 17.13 -10.08
N PHE A 87 7.12 17.92 -9.00
CA PHE A 87 5.94 18.27 -8.20
C PHE A 87 4.90 19.04 -9.00
N ALA A 88 5.30 20.00 -9.85
CA ALA A 88 4.38 20.74 -10.70
C ALA A 88 3.65 19.83 -11.70
N LEU A 89 4.34 18.88 -12.33
CA LEU A 89 3.72 17.90 -13.24
C LEU A 89 2.70 17.01 -12.52
N ILE A 90 3.06 16.48 -11.35
CA ILE A 90 2.15 15.64 -10.55
C ILE A 90 0.93 16.47 -10.12
N GLN A 91 1.13 17.71 -9.71
CA GLN A 91 0.04 18.60 -9.30
C GLN A 91 -0.92 18.91 -10.46
N GLU A 92 -0.42 19.11 -11.67
CA GLU A 92 -1.23 19.29 -12.87
C GLU A 92 -2.15 18.09 -13.11
N VAL A 93 -1.62 16.87 -13.01
CA VAL A 93 -2.39 15.63 -13.14
C VAL A 93 -3.41 15.48 -12.01
N CYS A 94 -3.02 15.81 -10.77
CA CYS A 94 -3.93 15.75 -9.63
C CYS A 94 -5.10 16.71 -9.77
N VAL A 95 -4.86 17.93 -10.21
CA VAL A 95 -5.92 18.92 -10.48
C VAL A 95 -6.85 18.44 -11.59
N ALA A 96 -6.30 17.93 -12.69
CA ALA A 96 -7.09 17.40 -13.81
C ALA A 96 -7.95 16.20 -13.44
N SER A 97 -7.47 15.35 -12.52
CA SER A 97 -8.17 14.13 -12.08
C SER A 97 -9.05 14.32 -10.85
N GLY A 98 -8.97 15.47 -10.16
CA GLY A 98 -9.69 15.74 -8.92
C GLY A 98 -9.18 14.90 -7.74
N LEU A 99 -7.91 14.47 -7.78
CA LEU A 99 -7.28 13.68 -6.72
C LEU A 99 -6.38 14.56 -5.84
N PRO A 100 -6.22 14.20 -4.55
CA PRO A 100 -5.27 14.89 -3.69
C PRO A 100 -3.82 14.61 -4.12
N MET A 101 -2.92 15.53 -3.79
CA MET A 101 -1.50 15.39 -4.05
C MET A 101 -0.91 14.20 -3.28
N PRO A 102 -0.32 13.19 -3.94
CA PRO A 102 0.32 12.07 -3.27
C PRO A 102 1.67 12.47 -2.67
N LYS A 103 2.19 11.65 -1.78
CA LYS A 103 3.60 11.71 -1.41
C LYS A 103 4.46 11.29 -2.59
N VAL A 104 5.60 11.93 -2.77
CA VAL A 104 6.54 11.65 -3.86
C VAL A 104 7.83 11.07 -3.29
N ALA A 105 8.34 10.02 -3.92
CA ALA A 105 9.60 9.41 -3.53
C ALA A 105 10.47 9.11 -4.76
N ILE A 106 11.77 9.04 -4.55
CA ILE A 106 12.76 8.65 -5.56
C ILE A 106 13.46 7.38 -5.10
N VAL A 107 13.66 6.47 -6.04
CA VAL A 107 14.48 5.26 -5.90
C VAL A 107 15.74 5.46 -6.76
N GLU A 108 16.89 5.30 -6.16
CA GLU A 108 18.17 5.37 -6.86
C GLU A 108 18.40 4.06 -7.66
N ASP A 109 17.83 4.02 -8.86
CA ASP A 109 17.94 2.89 -9.78
C ASP A 109 17.97 3.42 -11.23
N GLY A 110 18.96 2.99 -12.01
CA GLY A 110 19.12 3.37 -13.41
C GLY A 110 18.12 2.72 -14.36
N ALA A 111 17.37 1.68 -13.93
CA ALA A 111 16.30 1.09 -14.71
C ALA A 111 15.06 2.01 -14.69
N PRO A 112 14.49 2.39 -15.84
CA PRO A 112 13.31 3.24 -15.88
C PRO A 112 12.10 2.50 -15.32
N ASN A 113 11.59 2.98 -14.18
CA ASN A 113 10.41 2.42 -13.52
C ASN A 113 9.69 3.48 -12.67
N ALA A 114 8.39 3.28 -12.48
CA ALA A 114 7.59 4.03 -11.52
C ALA A 114 6.51 3.13 -10.93
N PHE A 115 6.17 3.36 -9.68
CA PHE A 115 5.07 2.64 -9.03
C PHE A 115 4.30 3.54 -8.08
N ALA A 116 3.05 3.18 -7.85
CA ALA A 116 2.21 3.84 -6.86
C ALA A 116 1.78 2.83 -5.81
N THR A 117 1.70 3.28 -4.57
CA THR A 117 1.18 2.53 -3.44
C THR A 117 0.32 3.43 -2.57
N GLY A 118 -0.45 2.84 -1.68
CA GLY A 118 -1.30 3.59 -0.75
C GLY A 118 -2.64 2.90 -0.55
N ARG A 119 -3.21 3.07 0.63
CA ARG A 119 -4.49 2.45 1.00
C ARG A 119 -5.71 3.21 0.45
N ASN A 120 -5.56 4.48 0.18
CA ASN A 120 -6.57 5.38 -0.39
C ASN A 120 -5.87 6.60 -1.02
N PRO A 121 -6.58 7.45 -1.79
CA PRO A 121 -5.98 8.63 -2.43
C PRO A 121 -5.29 9.59 -1.46
N GLU A 122 -5.82 9.77 -0.24
CA GLU A 122 -5.25 10.67 0.78
C GLU A 122 -3.94 10.15 1.38
N HIS A 123 -3.65 8.86 1.21
CA HIS A 123 -2.43 8.20 1.68
C HIS A 123 -1.66 7.57 0.53
N ALA A 124 -1.84 8.11 -0.68
CA ALA A 124 -1.10 7.65 -1.84
C ALA A 124 0.36 8.12 -1.81
N LEU A 125 1.23 7.27 -2.34
CA LEU A 125 2.63 7.55 -2.58
C LEU A 125 2.97 7.10 -4.00
N ILE A 126 3.67 7.94 -4.74
CA ILE A 126 4.21 7.62 -6.06
C ILE A 126 5.72 7.65 -5.95
N ALA A 127 6.38 6.61 -6.43
CA ALA A 127 7.83 6.53 -6.48
C ALA A 127 8.29 6.42 -7.94
N PHE A 128 9.35 7.16 -8.24
CA PHE A 128 10.02 7.16 -9.54
C PHE A 128 11.46 6.71 -9.36
N THR A 129 11.97 5.93 -10.29
CA THR A 129 13.41 5.66 -10.34
C THR A 129 14.15 6.83 -10.99
N THR A 130 15.42 7.01 -10.66
CA THR A 130 16.29 7.99 -11.34
C THR A 130 16.33 7.72 -12.85
N GLY A 131 16.33 6.46 -13.25
CA GLY A 131 16.33 6.09 -14.66
C GLY A 131 15.10 6.55 -15.46
N ILE A 132 13.89 6.55 -14.87
CA ILE A 132 12.72 7.08 -15.58
C ILE A 132 12.76 8.61 -15.67
N LEU A 133 13.23 9.28 -14.61
CA LEU A 133 13.34 10.75 -14.59
C LEU A 133 14.38 11.27 -15.60
N ASP A 134 15.40 10.47 -15.89
CA ASP A 134 16.44 10.82 -16.87
C ASP A 134 16.03 10.49 -18.31
N SER A 135 15.12 9.55 -18.50
CA SER A 135 14.71 9.04 -19.81
C SER A 135 13.46 9.66 -20.39
N MET A 136 12.62 10.29 -19.57
CA MET A 136 11.34 10.87 -19.99
C MET A 136 11.34 12.37 -19.95
N ASP A 137 10.79 12.97 -21.01
CA ASP A 137 10.49 14.39 -21.09
C ASP A 137 9.09 14.71 -20.53
N ARG A 138 8.75 16.02 -20.51
CA ARG A 138 7.45 16.51 -19.98
C ARG A 138 6.25 15.91 -20.70
N ASP A 139 6.40 15.64 -21.99
CA ASP A 139 5.29 15.20 -22.88
C ASP A 139 5.13 13.67 -22.92
N GLU A 140 5.99 12.92 -22.25
CA GLU A 140 5.98 11.45 -22.09
C GLU A 140 5.47 11.01 -20.71
#